data_e5c7753cd436314bd2ac84dbcf5935c5
#
_entry.id   e5c7753cd436314bd2ac84dbcf5935c5
#
_cell.length_a   1.000
_cell.length_b   1.000
_cell.length_c   1.000
_cell.angle_alpha   90.00
_cell.angle_beta   90.00
_cell.angle_gamma   90.00
#
_symmetry.space_group_name_H-M   'P 1'
#
loop_
_entity.id
_entity.type
_entity.pdbx_description
1 polymer ?
#
loop_
_entity_poly.entity_id
_entity_poly.type
_entity_poly.pdbx_seq_one_letter_code
_entity_poly.pdbx_strand_id
1 'polypeptide(L)'
;LTASAEQAAVMETLKAVNMVKTQLGLHTVLGVSNISFGLPNRGLVNCNFLAMALHSGLDLPIINPNIDSMTGAVRAYRLLANYDVNSVEYIEAYGNDNAQAPKTEKVSAEDCTLDYAIEKGLKGDAKKITEKLLETTDPMEIVNEIVVPALDKTGADFESGKIFLPQLILSAGVAQEAFEVIKNHLANGNNTPVSKGNIVVATVKGDVHDIGKNIVKVLLE
;
A
#
# COMPACT_ATOMS: atom_id res chain seq x y z
N LEU A 1 7.31 34.99 -7.06
CA LEU A 1 8.14 34.63 -8.20
C LEU A 1 7.29 33.93 -9.26
N THR A 2 7.46 34.29 -10.52
CA THR A 2 6.72 33.72 -11.65
C THR A 2 7.69 33.24 -12.75
N ALA A 3 7.44 32.05 -13.30
CA ALA A 3 8.29 31.54 -14.38
C ALA A 3 8.25 32.34 -15.66
N SER A 4 7.15 33.08 -15.90
CA SER A 4 7.02 34.00 -17.04
C SER A 4 7.93 35.21 -16.97
N ALA A 5 8.27 35.67 -15.77
CA ALA A 5 9.14 36.81 -15.57
C ALA A 5 10.62 36.42 -15.42
N GLU A 6 10.91 35.30 -14.76
CA GLU A 6 12.27 34.89 -14.44
C GLU A 6 12.37 33.35 -14.32
N GLN A 7 12.60 32.68 -15.45
CA GLN A 7 12.65 31.21 -15.52
C GLN A 7 13.73 30.58 -14.63
N ALA A 8 14.91 31.19 -14.56
CA ALA A 8 16.03 30.68 -13.76
C ALA A 8 15.69 30.61 -12.25
N ALA A 9 14.90 31.54 -11.77
CA ALA A 9 14.55 31.63 -10.35
C ALA A 9 13.59 30.54 -9.87
N VAL A 10 12.97 29.79 -10.77
CA VAL A 10 12.15 28.62 -10.40
C VAL A 10 12.99 27.59 -9.66
N MET A 11 14.12 27.21 -10.23
CA MET A 11 15.04 26.22 -9.62
C MET A 11 15.72 26.77 -8.36
N GLU A 12 15.98 28.07 -8.31
CA GLU A 12 16.51 28.72 -7.08
C GLU A 12 15.50 28.67 -5.95
N THR A 13 14.20 28.81 -6.22
CA THR A 13 13.15 28.65 -5.21
C THR A 13 13.14 27.22 -4.63
N LEU A 14 13.25 26.19 -5.49
CA LEU A 14 13.31 24.79 -5.06
C LEU A 14 14.58 24.50 -4.22
N LYS A 15 15.72 25.03 -4.63
CA LYS A 15 16.96 24.96 -3.84
C LYS A 15 16.81 25.64 -2.49
N ALA A 16 16.20 26.81 -2.42
CA ALA A 16 15.97 27.52 -1.17
C ALA A 16 15.08 26.72 -0.22
N VAL A 17 13.98 26.12 -0.71
CA VAL A 17 13.13 25.21 0.07
C VAL A 17 13.96 24.06 0.65
N ASN A 18 14.77 23.41 -0.21
CA ASN A 18 15.62 22.30 0.23
C ASN A 18 16.67 22.73 1.28
N MET A 19 17.31 23.87 1.09
CA MET A 19 18.30 24.39 2.04
C MET A 19 17.67 24.71 3.40
N VAL A 20 16.51 25.37 3.42
CA VAL A 20 15.79 25.66 4.67
C VAL A 20 15.45 24.35 5.40
N LYS A 21 14.97 23.35 4.65
CA LYS A 21 14.62 22.04 5.22
C LYS A 21 15.83 21.28 5.76
N THR A 22 16.90 21.20 4.98
CA THR A 22 18.04 20.31 5.28
C THR A 22 19.09 20.98 6.17
N GLN A 23 19.34 22.28 6.03
CA GLN A 23 20.37 22.99 6.78
C GLN A 23 19.86 23.65 8.06
N LEU A 24 18.60 24.15 8.03
CA LEU A 24 18.03 24.84 9.19
C LEU A 24 17.04 23.95 9.96
N GLY A 25 16.59 22.84 9.40
CA GLY A 25 15.61 21.95 10.05
C GLY A 25 14.22 22.59 10.24
N LEU A 26 13.90 23.64 9.49
CA LEU A 26 12.65 24.39 9.62
C LEU A 26 11.58 23.91 8.64
N HIS A 27 10.32 24.13 9.00
CA HIS A 27 9.19 23.91 8.09
C HIS A 27 9.08 25.03 7.05
N THR A 28 8.70 24.64 5.84
CA THR A 28 8.58 25.56 4.70
C THR A 28 7.13 25.69 4.24
N VAL A 29 6.74 26.91 3.86
CA VAL A 29 5.42 27.23 3.31
C VAL A 29 5.62 27.94 1.98
N LEU A 30 4.87 27.55 0.94
CA LEU A 30 5.00 28.14 -0.39
C LEU A 30 3.65 28.28 -1.09
N GLY A 31 3.40 29.45 -1.66
CA GLY A 31 2.29 29.69 -2.60
C GLY A 31 2.61 29.14 -3.98
N VAL A 32 2.06 27.97 -4.31
CA VAL A 32 2.41 27.23 -5.52
C VAL A 32 1.90 27.89 -6.80
N SER A 33 0.67 28.42 -6.78
CA SER A 33 0.02 28.96 -7.99
C SER A 33 0.65 30.21 -8.59
N ASN A 34 1.51 30.89 -7.83
CA ASN A 34 2.21 32.10 -8.31
C ASN A 34 3.19 31.79 -9.45
N ILE A 35 3.74 30.58 -9.48
CA ILE A 35 4.75 30.17 -10.46
C ILE A 35 4.26 30.31 -11.91
N SER A 36 2.98 30.07 -12.16
CA SER A 36 2.36 30.04 -13.49
C SER A 36 1.67 31.33 -13.89
N PHE A 37 1.81 32.42 -13.10
CA PHE A 37 1.14 33.67 -13.41
C PHE A 37 1.56 34.18 -14.79
N GLY A 38 0.58 34.54 -15.63
CA GLY A 38 0.81 35.00 -17.01
C GLY A 38 1.04 33.90 -18.04
N LEU A 39 1.05 32.60 -17.64
CA LEU A 39 1.21 31.47 -18.56
C LEU A 39 -0.15 30.85 -18.93
N PRO A 40 -0.28 30.27 -20.15
CA PRO A 40 -1.43 29.44 -20.49
C PRO A 40 -1.37 28.11 -19.74
N ASN A 41 -2.52 27.41 -19.65
CA ASN A 41 -2.64 26.09 -19.00
C ASN A 41 -1.96 26.01 -17.62
N ARG A 42 -2.27 26.98 -16.78
CA ARG A 42 -1.67 27.16 -15.45
C ARG A 42 -1.75 25.91 -14.57
N GLY A 43 -2.83 25.11 -14.71
CA GLY A 43 -3.01 23.88 -13.94
C GLY A 43 -1.88 22.89 -14.14
N LEU A 44 -1.42 22.71 -15.38
CA LEU A 44 -0.32 21.81 -15.71
C LEU A 44 0.99 22.27 -15.05
N VAL A 45 1.30 23.57 -15.13
CA VAL A 45 2.53 24.13 -14.52
C VAL A 45 2.47 24.02 -13.00
N ASN A 46 1.34 24.37 -12.38
CA ASN A 46 1.17 24.33 -10.93
C ASN A 46 1.29 22.91 -10.36
N CYS A 47 0.67 21.93 -11.02
CA CYS A 47 0.70 20.53 -10.59
C CYS A 47 2.14 19.98 -10.61
N ASN A 48 2.88 20.22 -11.70
CA ASN A 48 4.26 19.75 -11.81
C ASN A 48 5.19 20.49 -10.84
N PHE A 49 5.04 21.80 -10.70
CA PHE A 49 5.84 22.58 -9.74
C PHE A 49 5.56 22.14 -8.30
N LEU A 50 4.31 21.84 -7.96
CA LEU A 50 3.94 21.28 -6.64
C LEU A 50 4.70 19.99 -6.36
N ALA A 51 4.71 19.04 -7.31
CA ALA A 51 5.42 17.78 -7.15
C ALA A 51 6.93 18.00 -6.93
N MET A 52 7.54 18.91 -7.70
CA MET A 52 8.96 19.27 -7.54
C MET A 52 9.22 19.94 -6.17
N ALA A 53 8.32 20.80 -5.71
CA ALA A 53 8.47 21.51 -4.43
C ALA A 53 8.34 20.53 -3.24
N LEU A 54 7.37 19.61 -3.29
CA LEU A 54 7.24 18.54 -2.29
C LEU A 54 8.49 17.66 -2.23
N HIS A 55 9.03 17.29 -3.39
CA HIS A 55 10.29 16.54 -3.47
C HIS A 55 11.48 17.33 -2.91
N SER A 56 11.47 18.64 -3.05
CA SER A 56 12.49 19.54 -2.47
C SER A 56 12.33 19.74 -0.95
N GLY A 57 11.28 19.21 -0.33
CA GLY A 57 11.07 19.29 1.12
C GLY A 57 10.05 20.34 1.54
N LEU A 58 9.15 20.78 0.66
CA LEU A 58 8.04 21.65 1.02
C LEU A 58 7.07 20.93 1.96
N ASP A 59 6.82 21.52 3.14
CA ASP A 59 5.91 20.94 4.14
C ASP A 59 4.45 21.38 3.93
N LEU A 60 4.23 22.67 3.66
CA LEU A 60 2.90 23.28 3.62
C LEU A 60 2.66 24.03 2.31
N PRO A 61 2.17 23.36 1.25
CA PRO A 61 1.80 24.05 0.01
C PRO A 61 0.50 24.82 0.17
N ILE A 62 0.49 26.10 -0.22
CA ILE A 62 -0.75 26.87 -0.36
C ILE A 62 -1.28 26.62 -1.77
N ILE A 63 -2.35 25.85 -1.85
CA ILE A 63 -2.99 25.40 -3.10
C ILE A 63 -4.51 25.55 -3.00
N ASN A 64 -5.20 25.50 -4.15
CA ASN A 64 -6.66 25.37 -4.15
C ASN A 64 -7.03 23.87 -4.03
N PRO A 65 -7.64 23.42 -2.92
CA PRO A 65 -7.99 22.03 -2.71
C PRO A 65 -9.14 21.53 -3.59
N ASN A 66 -9.88 22.44 -4.23
CA ASN A 66 -10.98 22.08 -5.15
C ASN A 66 -10.50 21.76 -6.58
N ILE A 67 -9.19 21.78 -6.82
CA ILE A 67 -8.60 21.42 -8.10
C ILE A 67 -8.04 19.99 -7.97
N ASP A 68 -8.68 19.03 -8.61
CA ASP A 68 -8.35 17.60 -8.51
C ASP A 68 -6.90 17.29 -8.89
N SER A 69 -6.34 17.98 -9.90
CA SER A 69 -4.93 17.79 -10.26
C SER A 69 -3.96 18.22 -9.17
N MET A 70 -4.32 19.20 -8.33
CA MET A 70 -3.47 19.67 -7.23
C MET A 70 -3.53 18.69 -6.06
N THR A 71 -4.71 18.29 -5.64
CA THR A 71 -4.88 17.29 -4.58
C THR A 71 -4.36 15.93 -5.02
N GLY A 72 -4.54 15.58 -6.29
CA GLY A 72 -3.99 14.38 -6.90
C GLY A 72 -2.47 14.34 -6.89
N ALA A 73 -1.81 15.47 -7.18
CA ALA A 73 -0.35 15.55 -7.10
C ALA A 73 0.18 15.30 -5.68
N VAL A 74 -0.51 15.81 -4.65
CA VAL A 74 -0.15 15.57 -3.25
C VAL A 74 -0.29 14.08 -2.91
N ARG A 75 -1.44 13.46 -3.28
CA ARG A 75 -1.67 12.03 -3.01
C ARG A 75 -0.67 11.14 -3.74
N ALA A 76 -0.41 11.42 -5.02
CA ALA A 76 0.59 10.70 -5.80
C ALA A 76 2.00 10.85 -5.20
N TYR A 77 2.37 12.05 -4.77
CA TYR A 77 3.66 12.26 -4.09
C TYR A 77 3.75 11.46 -2.78
N ARG A 78 2.71 11.46 -1.94
CA ARG A 78 2.68 10.70 -0.68
C ARG A 78 2.85 9.21 -0.93
N LEU A 79 2.19 8.67 -1.96
CA LEU A 79 2.33 7.30 -2.41
C LEU A 79 3.78 6.99 -2.84
N LEU A 80 4.32 7.80 -3.76
CA LEU A 80 5.65 7.60 -4.32
C LEU A 80 6.80 7.79 -3.31
N ALA A 81 6.59 8.67 -2.33
CA ALA A 81 7.53 8.92 -1.23
C ALA A 81 7.37 7.96 -0.03
N ASN A 82 6.51 6.93 -0.16
CA ASN A 82 6.22 5.94 0.87
C ASN A 82 5.65 6.51 2.19
N TYR A 83 4.91 7.63 2.09
CA TYR A 83 4.12 8.18 3.20
C TYR A 83 2.73 7.55 3.28
N ASP A 84 2.18 7.11 2.15
CA ASP A 84 0.95 6.35 2.05
C ASP A 84 1.27 4.85 2.04
N VAL A 85 1.43 4.28 3.23
CA VAL A 85 1.79 2.87 3.40
C VAL A 85 0.66 1.98 2.88
N ASN A 86 1.02 1.01 2.04
CA ASN A 86 0.09 0.09 1.36
C ASN A 86 -0.89 0.78 0.40
N SER A 87 -0.62 2.02 -0.01
CA SER A 87 -1.43 2.77 -0.99
C SER A 87 -2.88 3.02 -0.56
N VAL A 88 -3.16 3.02 0.73
CA VAL A 88 -4.53 3.07 1.27
C VAL A 88 -5.23 4.38 0.90
N GLU A 89 -4.59 5.53 1.16
CA GLU A 89 -5.16 6.85 0.87
C GLU A 89 -5.38 7.05 -0.64
N TYR A 90 -4.45 6.55 -1.46
CA TYR A 90 -4.53 6.67 -2.91
C TYR A 90 -5.64 5.81 -3.50
N ILE A 91 -5.75 4.56 -3.03
CA ILE A 91 -6.81 3.63 -3.46
C ILE A 91 -8.19 4.14 -3.01
N GLU A 92 -8.30 4.66 -1.78
CA GLU A 92 -9.55 5.25 -1.28
C GLU A 92 -10.02 6.43 -2.15
N ALA A 93 -9.07 7.24 -2.63
CA ALA A 93 -9.39 8.42 -3.43
C ALA A 93 -9.71 8.12 -4.90
N TYR A 94 -9.14 7.06 -5.49
CA TYR A 94 -9.21 6.79 -6.94
C TYR A 94 -9.66 5.37 -7.29
N GLY A 95 -9.89 4.51 -6.30
CA GLY A 95 -10.52 3.21 -6.52
C GLY A 95 -11.92 3.43 -7.13
N ASN A 96 -12.28 2.61 -8.12
CA ASN A 96 -13.62 2.67 -8.71
C ASN A 96 -14.68 2.52 -7.63
N ASP A 97 -15.88 3.10 -7.82
CA ASP A 97 -17.03 3.03 -6.91
C ASP A 97 -17.45 1.59 -6.53
N ASN A 98 -16.97 0.57 -7.26
CA ASN A 98 -17.13 -0.85 -6.98
C ASN A 98 -15.98 -1.45 -6.14
N ALA A 99 -14.85 -0.77 -6.02
CA ALA A 99 -13.79 -1.18 -5.10
C ALA A 99 -14.08 -0.50 -3.76
N GLN A 100 -14.81 -1.17 -2.90
CA GLN A 100 -14.88 -0.76 -1.50
C GLN A 100 -13.44 -0.78 -0.97
N ALA A 101 -12.82 0.42 -0.90
CA ALA A 101 -11.67 0.57 -0.02
C ALA A 101 -12.09 0.00 1.34
N PRO A 102 -11.30 -0.88 1.96
CA PRO A 102 -11.65 -1.36 3.28
C PRO A 102 -11.76 -0.13 4.17
N LYS A 103 -12.99 0.31 4.46
CA LYS A 103 -13.23 1.14 5.61
C LYS A 103 -12.67 0.31 6.74
N THR A 104 -11.60 0.76 7.35
CA THR A 104 -11.13 0.25 8.62
C THR A 104 -12.22 0.56 9.65
N GLU A 105 -13.31 -0.19 9.59
CA GLU A 105 -14.16 -0.35 10.76
C GLU A 105 -13.23 -0.97 11.79
N LYS A 106 -12.99 -0.24 12.85
CA LYS A 106 -12.33 -0.76 14.04
C LYS A 106 -13.28 -1.80 14.63
N VAL A 107 -13.25 -3.01 14.06
CA VAL A 107 -13.83 -4.17 14.70
C VAL A 107 -13.03 -4.34 15.99
N SER A 108 -13.70 -4.36 17.13
CA SER A 108 -13.05 -4.65 18.40
C SER A 108 -12.29 -5.97 18.25
N ALA A 109 -11.07 -6.06 18.77
CA ALA A 109 -10.19 -7.22 18.62
C ALA A 109 -10.79 -8.55 19.11
N GLU A 110 -11.94 -8.51 19.76
CA GLU A 110 -12.67 -9.67 20.28
C GLU A 110 -13.60 -10.34 19.24
N ASP A 111 -13.98 -9.66 18.17
CA ASP A 111 -14.91 -10.15 17.13
C ASP A 111 -14.22 -10.45 15.78
N CYS A 112 -12.87 -10.35 15.70
CA CYS A 112 -12.15 -10.56 14.47
C CYS A 112 -11.96 -12.08 14.22
N THR A 113 -12.59 -12.59 13.17
CA THR A 113 -12.40 -13.98 12.70
C THR A 113 -11.19 -14.08 11.77
N LEU A 114 -10.61 -15.28 11.59
CA LEU A 114 -9.41 -15.48 10.78
C LEU A 114 -9.66 -15.18 9.29
N ASP A 115 -10.81 -15.60 8.75
CA ASP A 115 -11.24 -15.28 7.39
C ASP A 115 -11.34 -13.76 7.17
N TYR A 116 -11.97 -13.05 8.12
CA TYR A 116 -12.06 -11.59 8.06
C TYR A 116 -10.67 -10.93 8.12
N ALA A 117 -9.78 -11.41 8.98
CA ALA A 117 -8.41 -10.90 9.08
C ALA A 117 -7.64 -11.09 7.76
N ILE A 118 -7.79 -12.23 7.09
CA ILE A 118 -7.20 -12.50 5.77
C ILE A 118 -7.80 -11.58 4.71
N GLU A 119 -9.12 -11.50 4.59
CA GLU A 119 -9.81 -10.66 3.60
C GLU A 119 -9.46 -9.17 3.72
N LYS A 120 -9.23 -8.68 4.94
CA LYS A 120 -8.90 -7.29 5.23
C LYS A 120 -7.40 -7.01 5.33
N GLY A 121 -6.56 -8.04 5.27
CA GLY A 121 -5.11 -7.89 5.36
C GLY A 121 -4.62 -7.41 6.74
N LEU A 122 -5.31 -7.79 7.81
CA LEU A 122 -5.03 -7.35 9.19
C LEU A 122 -3.87 -8.15 9.79
N LYS A 123 -2.65 -7.71 9.54
CA LYS A 123 -1.44 -8.27 10.18
C LYS A 123 -1.47 -8.01 11.69
N GLY A 124 -1.00 -8.98 12.45
CA GLY A 124 -0.83 -8.87 13.90
C GLY A 124 -1.92 -9.57 14.73
N ASP A 125 -3.14 -9.71 14.22
CA ASP A 125 -4.21 -10.44 14.89
C ASP A 125 -4.30 -11.90 14.43
N ALA A 126 -3.91 -12.20 13.18
CA ALA A 126 -3.97 -13.53 12.58
C ALA A 126 -3.26 -14.59 13.41
N LYS A 127 -2.08 -14.29 13.93
CA LYS A 127 -1.31 -15.21 14.77
C LYS A 127 -2.08 -15.64 16.02
N LYS A 128 -2.60 -14.66 16.78
CA LYS A 128 -3.35 -14.90 18.01
C LYS A 128 -4.67 -15.62 17.75
N ILE A 129 -5.35 -15.26 16.65
CA ILE A 129 -6.61 -15.89 16.26
C ILE A 129 -6.35 -17.35 15.88
N THR A 130 -5.30 -17.61 15.10
CA THR A 130 -4.94 -18.99 14.69
C THR A 130 -4.51 -19.82 15.89
N GLU A 131 -3.72 -19.27 16.83
CA GLU A 131 -3.35 -19.98 18.07
C GLU A 131 -4.59 -20.39 18.88
N LYS A 132 -5.58 -19.50 19.03
CA LYS A 132 -6.84 -19.83 19.70
C LYS A 132 -7.66 -20.89 18.95
N LEU A 133 -7.73 -20.81 17.62
CA LEU A 133 -8.44 -21.80 16.82
C LEU A 133 -7.82 -23.21 16.95
N LEU A 134 -6.50 -23.29 17.05
CA LEU A 134 -5.78 -24.55 17.22
C LEU A 134 -6.03 -25.24 18.58
N GLU A 135 -6.60 -24.55 19.56
CA GLU A 135 -7.01 -25.17 20.84
C GLU A 135 -8.25 -26.05 20.69
N THR A 136 -9.10 -25.77 19.69
CA THR A 136 -10.43 -26.41 19.55
C THR A 136 -10.68 -27.04 18.18
N THR A 137 -9.88 -26.73 17.18
CA THR A 137 -10.12 -27.12 15.78
C THR A 137 -8.88 -27.81 15.19
N ASP A 138 -9.10 -28.83 14.36
CA ASP A 138 -8.01 -29.50 13.67
C ASP A 138 -7.23 -28.57 12.75
N PRO A 139 -5.89 -28.62 12.76
CA PRO A 139 -5.06 -27.76 11.92
C PRO A 139 -5.43 -27.79 10.43
N MET A 140 -5.75 -28.96 9.89
CA MET A 140 -6.11 -29.12 8.47
C MET A 140 -7.52 -28.61 8.17
N GLU A 141 -8.42 -28.64 9.14
CA GLU A 141 -9.75 -28.06 9.04
C GLU A 141 -9.65 -26.52 8.97
N ILE A 142 -8.80 -25.89 9.81
CA ILE A 142 -8.53 -24.45 9.73
C ILE A 142 -8.02 -24.06 8.33
N VAL A 143 -7.09 -24.84 7.77
CA VAL A 143 -6.57 -24.59 6.42
C VAL A 143 -7.66 -24.68 5.37
N ASN A 144 -8.41 -25.79 5.35
CA ASN A 144 -9.33 -26.09 4.26
C ASN A 144 -10.64 -25.31 4.32
N GLU A 145 -11.13 -25.03 5.54
CA GLU A 145 -12.46 -24.42 5.73
C GLU A 145 -12.39 -22.90 5.99
N ILE A 146 -11.22 -22.37 6.37
CA ILE A 146 -11.07 -20.95 6.70
C ILE A 146 -10.05 -20.27 5.79
N VAL A 147 -8.78 -20.75 5.79
CA VAL A 147 -7.69 -20.02 5.11
C VAL A 147 -7.82 -20.07 3.59
N VAL A 148 -8.05 -21.27 3.04
CA VAL A 148 -8.18 -21.44 1.57
C VAL A 148 -9.40 -20.70 1.03
N PRO A 149 -10.61 -20.85 1.59
CA PRO A 149 -11.77 -20.09 1.11
C PRO A 149 -11.61 -18.56 1.20
N ALA A 150 -10.96 -18.05 2.25
CA ALA A 150 -10.68 -16.62 2.39
C ALA A 150 -9.72 -16.12 1.30
N LEU A 151 -8.68 -16.89 0.95
CA LEU A 151 -7.76 -16.59 -0.13
C LEU A 151 -8.44 -16.66 -1.50
N ASP A 152 -9.27 -17.68 -1.75
CA ASP A 152 -10.02 -17.81 -2.99
C ASP A 152 -10.95 -16.63 -3.21
N LYS A 153 -11.66 -16.21 -2.17
CA LYS A 153 -12.51 -15.02 -2.20
C LYS A 153 -11.70 -13.75 -2.49
N THR A 154 -10.57 -13.58 -1.83
CA THR A 154 -9.66 -12.45 -2.05
C THR A 154 -9.13 -12.44 -3.49
N GLY A 155 -8.77 -13.62 -4.04
CA GLY A 155 -8.38 -13.78 -5.44
C GLY A 155 -9.47 -13.38 -6.42
N ALA A 156 -10.71 -13.84 -6.20
CA ALA A 156 -11.87 -13.49 -7.03
C ALA A 156 -12.19 -11.99 -6.94
N ASP A 157 -12.07 -11.37 -5.77
CA ASP A 157 -12.27 -9.92 -5.60
C ASP A 157 -11.17 -9.12 -6.31
N PHE A 158 -9.94 -9.62 -6.38
CA PHE A 158 -8.87 -9.02 -7.18
C PHE A 158 -9.14 -9.15 -8.69
N GLU A 159 -9.51 -10.34 -9.17
CA GLU A 159 -9.85 -10.56 -10.59
C GLU A 159 -11.03 -9.70 -11.06
N SER A 160 -12.01 -9.49 -10.19
CA SER A 160 -13.18 -8.62 -10.48
C SER A 160 -12.88 -7.12 -10.32
N GLY A 161 -11.66 -6.74 -9.90
CA GLY A 161 -11.26 -5.34 -9.71
C GLY A 161 -11.88 -4.68 -8.47
N LYS A 162 -12.42 -5.44 -7.52
CA LYS A 162 -12.94 -4.91 -6.24
C LYS A 162 -11.82 -4.55 -5.26
N ILE A 163 -10.71 -5.28 -5.32
CA ILE A 163 -9.51 -4.98 -4.55
C ILE A 163 -8.30 -4.82 -5.48
N PHE A 164 -7.26 -4.17 -4.98
CA PHE A 164 -6.05 -3.89 -5.72
C PHE A 164 -4.87 -4.74 -5.24
N LEU A 165 -3.80 -4.79 -6.04
CA LEU A 165 -2.61 -5.61 -5.75
C LEU A 165 -2.04 -5.44 -4.34
N PRO A 166 -1.92 -4.22 -3.75
CA PRO A 166 -1.43 -4.07 -2.38
C PRO A 166 -2.29 -4.80 -1.35
N GLN A 167 -3.61 -4.80 -1.52
CA GLN A 167 -4.55 -5.50 -0.64
C GLN A 167 -4.42 -7.02 -0.76
N LEU A 168 -4.27 -7.53 -1.98
CA LEU A 168 -4.00 -8.95 -2.23
C LEU A 168 -2.71 -9.42 -1.54
N ILE A 169 -1.63 -8.62 -1.64
CA ILE A 169 -0.35 -8.92 -0.98
C ILE A 169 -0.49 -8.93 0.54
N LEU A 170 -1.27 -7.99 1.11
CA LEU A 170 -1.53 -7.97 2.54
C LEU A 170 -2.30 -9.22 2.99
N SER A 171 -3.37 -9.61 2.27
CA SER A 171 -4.16 -10.81 2.56
C SER A 171 -3.30 -12.07 2.50
N ALA A 172 -2.46 -12.21 1.47
CA ALA A 172 -1.52 -13.32 1.37
C ALA A 172 -0.52 -13.36 2.53
N GLY A 173 -0.02 -12.19 2.97
CA GLY A 173 0.87 -12.11 4.12
C GLY A 173 0.21 -12.51 5.44
N VAL A 174 -1.07 -12.19 5.63
CA VAL A 174 -1.85 -12.63 6.81
C VAL A 174 -2.06 -14.14 6.80
N ALA A 175 -2.42 -14.70 5.65
CA ALA A 175 -2.56 -16.14 5.50
C ALA A 175 -1.23 -16.88 5.75
N GLN A 176 -0.10 -16.34 5.29
CA GLN A 176 1.22 -16.90 5.56
C GLN A 176 1.53 -16.93 7.07
N GLU A 177 1.20 -15.87 7.81
CA GLU A 177 1.35 -15.86 9.28
C GLU A 177 0.50 -16.97 9.94
N ALA A 178 -0.73 -17.20 9.48
CA ALA A 178 -1.58 -18.29 9.95
C ALA A 178 -0.97 -19.67 9.64
N PHE A 179 -0.47 -19.87 8.41
CA PHE A 179 0.22 -21.11 8.02
C PHE A 179 1.46 -21.38 8.84
N GLU A 180 2.27 -20.37 9.17
CA GLU A 180 3.44 -20.55 10.03
C GLU A 180 3.05 -21.04 11.43
N VAL A 181 1.99 -20.50 12.02
CA VAL A 181 1.47 -20.93 13.32
C VAL A 181 1.00 -22.38 13.25
N ILE A 182 0.21 -22.75 12.23
CA ILE A 182 -0.29 -24.11 12.01
C ILE A 182 0.89 -25.08 11.83
N LYS A 183 1.86 -24.73 10.99
CA LYS A 183 3.06 -25.54 10.75
C LYS A 183 3.86 -25.78 12.03
N ASN A 184 4.06 -24.76 12.84
CA ASN A 184 4.76 -24.88 14.12
C ASN A 184 3.99 -25.75 15.12
N HIS A 185 2.67 -25.64 15.14
CA HIS A 185 1.81 -26.50 15.95
C HIS A 185 1.93 -27.98 15.55
N LEU A 186 1.89 -28.28 14.24
CA LEU A 186 2.06 -29.62 13.70
C LEU A 186 3.47 -30.18 13.94
N ALA A 187 4.51 -29.33 13.87
CA ALA A 187 5.90 -29.75 14.13
C ALA A 187 6.15 -30.09 15.61
N ASN A 188 5.45 -29.45 16.53
CA ASN A 188 5.52 -29.72 17.96
C ASN A 188 4.65 -30.92 18.39
N GLY A 189 3.63 -31.28 17.61
CA GLY A 189 2.93 -32.54 17.74
C GLY A 189 3.65 -33.61 16.91
N ASN A 190 3.83 -34.83 17.39
CA ASN A 190 4.52 -35.96 16.74
C ASN A 190 4.03 -36.33 15.31
N ASN A 191 3.40 -35.42 14.59
CA ASN A 191 2.97 -35.56 13.22
C ASN A 191 4.06 -35.09 12.27
N THR A 192 4.65 -35.96 11.49
CA THR A 192 5.55 -35.63 10.38
C THR A 192 4.86 -34.67 9.41
N PRO A 193 5.46 -33.52 9.07
CA PRO A 193 4.89 -32.58 8.11
C PRO A 193 4.69 -33.32 6.77
N VAL A 194 3.46 -33.37 6.29
CA VAL A 194 3.15 -33.92 4.97
C VAL A 194 3.56 -32.91 3.91
N SER A 195 4.79 -33.02 3.43
CA SER A 195 5.24 -32.27 2.27
C SER A 195 4.53 -32.79 1.02
N LYS A 196 3.81 -31.93 0.29
CA LYS A 196 3.20 -32.24 -1.00
C LYS A 196 4.20 -32.22 -2.17
N GLY A 197 5.47 -31.91 -1.91
CA GLY A 197 6.55 -31.88 -2.88
C GLY A 197 7.35 -30.57 -2.86
N ASN A 198 8.29 -30.46 -3.79
CA ASN A 198 9.10 -29.25 -3.98
C ASN A 198 8.65 -28.54 -5.26
N ILE A 199 8.35 -27.24 -5.13
CA ILE A 199 8.01 -26.37 -6.28
C ILE A 199 9.14 -25.39 -6.48
N VAL A 200 9.68 -25.33 -7.71
CA VAL A 200 10.71 -24.34 -8.10
C VAL A 200 10.04 -23.22 -8.90
N VAL A 201 10.10 -22.00 -8.36
CA VAL A 201 9.59 -20.80 -9.03
C VAL A 201 10.77 -19.93 -9.41
N ALA A 202 10.91 -19.64 -10.70
CA ALA A 202 12.02 -18.84 -11.23
C ALA A 202 11.55 -17.89 -12.33
N THR A 203 12.21 -16.74 -12.46
CA THR A 203 12.05 -15.85 -13.61
C THR A 203 12.90 -16.35 -14.79
N VAL A 204 12.43 -16.14 -16.01
CA VAL A 204 13.21 -16.47 -17.21
C VAL A 204 14.33 -15.45 -17.44
N LYS A 205 15.39 -15.86 -18.14
CA LYS A 205 16.52 -14.98 -18.44
C LYS A 205 16.05 -13.76 -19.24
N GLY A 206 16.34 -12.56 -18.73
CA GLY A 206 15.97 -11.28 -19.34
C GLY A 206 14.68 -10.66 -18.79
N ASP A 207 13.92 -11.37 -17.97
CA ASP A 207 12.79 -10.79 -17.23
C ASP A 207 13.27 -10.21 -15.89
N VAL A 208 13.04 -8.91 -15.69
CA VAL A 208 13.38 -8.20 -14.46
C VAL A 208 12.20 -8.08 -13.50
N HIS A 209 11.03 -8.64 -13.85
CA HIS A 209 9.79 -8.53 -13.08
C HIS A 209 9.72 -9.59 -11.97
N ASP A 210 10.44 -9.36 -10.88
CA ASP A 210 10.45 -10.27 -9.73
C ASP A 210 9.14 -10.27 -8.91
N ILE A 211 8.30 -9.25 -9.07
CA ILE A 211 7.08 -9.08 -8.26
C ILE A 211 6.13 -10.27 -8.44
N GLY A 212 5.82 -10.65 -9.68
CA GLY A 212 4.92 -11.78 -9.98
C GLY A 212 5.41 -13.10 -9.39
N LYS A 213 6.70 -13.41 -9.53
CA LYS A 213 7.34 -14.59 -8.94
C LYS A 213 7.20 -14.60 -7.41
N ASN A 214 7.45 -13.46 -6.76
CA ASN A 214 7.40 -13.37 -5.31
C ASN A 214 5.97 -13.51 -4.77
N ILE A 215 4.96 -13.01 -5.51
CA ILE A 215 3.55 -13.23 -5.18
C ILE A 215 3.21 -14.72 -5.27
N VAL A 216 3.57 -15.39 -6.38
CA VAL A 216 3.33 -16.84 -6.55
C VAL A 216 4.02 -17.62 -5.45
N LYS A 217 5.27 -17.28 -5.09
CA LYS A 217 5.98 -17.91 -3.97
C LYS A 217 5.19 -17.80 -2.67
N VAL A 218 4.73 -16.60 -2.29
CA VAL A 218 3.95 -16.36 -1.06
C VAL A 218 2.64 -17.12 -1.05
N LEU A 219 1.99 -17.31 -2.21
CA LEU A 219 0.74 -18.06 -2.33
C LEU A 219 0.94 -19.60 -2.30
N LEU A 220 2.16 -20.09 -2.57
CA LEU A 220 2.50 -21.50 -2.59
C LEU A 220 3.16 -21.99 -1.28
N GLU A 221 3.69 -21.08 -0.46
CA GLU A 221 4.26 -21.34 0.87
C GLU A 221 3.18 -21.44 1.93
#